data_3519e3412fe6e6a7cd1ccb0a29701e96
#
_entry.id   3519e3412fe6e6a7cd1ccb0a29701e96
#
_cell.length_a   1.000
_cell.length_b   1.000
_cell.length_c   1.000
_cell.angle_alpha   90.00
_cell.angle_beta   90.00
_cell.angle_gamma   90.00
#
_symmetry.space_group_name_H-M   'P 1'
#
loop_
_entity.id
_entity.type
_entity.pdbx_description
1 polymer ?
#
loop_
_entity_poly.entity_id
_entity_poly.type
_entity_poly.pdbx_seq_one_letter_code
_entity_poly.pdbx_strand_id
1 'polypeptide(L)'
;GEKEGERMEPAGLSSRYGARRLCDSDVGAVYRLSAGNPIFYKYCPPCVTLESIREDMKVLPPGKSGEDKFYVGFFDGSMLIAVMDLILKYPNDETAFIGLFMVDSASQGKGTGTAIIEECLCFLKRQGLRRARLGFAKGNCQSEAFWTKNGFVRTGEEVNNGSYTAVVMERVL
;
A
#
# COMPACT_ATOMS: atom_id res chain seq x y z
N GLY A 1 32.89 1.82 -13.12
CA GLY A 1 31.98 2.64 -12.33
C GLY A 1 30.63 1.99 -12.26
N GLU A 2 30.32 1.33 -11.14
CA GLU A 2 28.99 0.87 -10.83
C GLU A 2 28.10 2.12 -10.78
N LYS A 3 27.07 2.17 -11.64
CA LYS A 3 26.00 3.13 -11.48
C LYS A 3 25.30 2.79 -10.15
N GLU A 4 25.49 3.60 -9.15
CA GLU A 4 24.61 3.61 -7.98
C GLU A 4 23.19 3.71 -8.52
N GLY A 5 22.39 2.68 -8.30
CA GLY A 5 20.99 2.68 -8.70
C GLY A 5 20.31 3.89 -8.06
N GLU A 6 19.69 4.75 -8.88
CA GLU A 6 18.94 5.88 -8.38
C GLU A 6 17.93 5.39 -7.34
N ARG A 7 18.02 5.92 -6.12
CA ARG A 7 17.04 5.66 -5.07
C ARG A 7 15.67 6.13 -5.53
N MET A 8 14.64 5.29 -5.34
CA MET A 8 13.27 5.67 -5.61
C MET A 8 12.86 6.83 -4.69
N GLU A 9 12.39 7.93 -5.29
CA GLU A 9 11.84 9.07 -4.56
C GLU A 9 10.32 8.94 -4.47
N PRO A 10 9.73 8.99 -3.26
CA PRO A 10 8.28 8.83 -3.08
C PRO A 10 7.43 9.80 -3.89
N ALA A 11 7.93 11.02 -4.14
CA ALA A 11 7.22 12.03 -4.91
C ALA A 11 6.85 11.55 -6.33
N GLY A 12 7.60 10.61 -6.89
CA GLY A 12 7.31 10.02 -8.22
C GLY A 12 6.11 9.11 -8.25
N LEU A 13 5.60 8.67 -7.08
CA LEU A 13 4.45 7.77 -7.00
C LEU A 13 3.14 8.41 -7.46
N SER A 14 3.03 9.72 -7.46
CA SER A 14 1.86 10.43 -7.96
C SER A 14 2.24 11.78 -8.53
N SER A 15 1.65 12.14 -9.66
CA SER A 15 1.72 13.52 -10.20
C SER A 15 0.49 14.34 -9.81
N ARG A 16 -0.63 13.68 -9.56
CA ARG A 16 -1.90 14.32 -9.20
C ARG A 16 -1.93 14.77 -7.75
N TYR A 17 -1.32 14.00 -6.86
CA TYR A 17 -1.28 14.25 -5.42
C TYR A 17 0.16 14.34 -4.93
N GLY A 18 0.37 15.07 -3.84
CA GLY A 18 1.66 15.09 -3.17
C GLY A 18 1.91 13.76 -2.47
N ALA A 19 2.92 13.00 -2.90
CA ALA A 19 3.29 11.75 -2.26
C ALA A 19 4.58 11.93 -1.47
N ARG A 20 4.57 11.56 -0.19
CA ARG A 20 5.75 11.61 0.69
C ARG A 20 5.73 10.53 1.75
N ARG A 21 6.90 10.23 2.30
CA ARG A 21 7.00 9.35 3.47
C ARG A 21 6.24 9.96 4.65
N LEU A 22 5.54 9.12 5.38
CA LEU A 22 4.89 9.48 6.63
C LEU A 22 5.84 9.22 7.81
N CYS A 23 5.71 10.03 8.85
CA CYS A 23 6.53 9.94 10.07
C CYS A 23 5.65 10.04 11.32
N ASP A 24 6.27 10.03 12.51
CA ASP A 24 5.53 10.05 13.78
C ASP A 24 4.56 11.23 13.89
N SER A 25 4.88 12.38 13.32
CA SER A 25 3.97 13.55 13.34
C SER A 25 2.71 13.35 12.50
N ASP A 26 2.69 12.36 11.62
CA ASP A 26 1.55 12.04 10.75
C ASP A 26 0.61 10.99 11.36
N VAL A 27 0.99 10.35 12.45
CA VAL A 27 0.24 9.22 13.04
C VAL A 27 -1.21 9.57 13.32
N GLY A 28 -1.48 10.77 13.84
CA GLY A 28 -2.85 11.23 14.10
C GLY A 28 -3.70 11.33 12.83
N ALA A 29 -3.13 11.82 11.74
CA ALA A 29 -3.83 11.91 10.45
C ALA A 29 -4.10 10.52 9.86
N VAL A 30 -3.13 9.61 9.95
CA VAL A 30 -3.30 8.21 9.53
C VAL A 30 -4.38 7.52 10.35
N TYR A 31 -4.41 7.76 11.66
CA TYR A 31 -5.45 7.21 12.55
C TYR A 31 -6.85 7.67 12.12
N ARG A 32 -7.04 8.96 11.88
CA ARG A 32 -8.35 9.50 11.47
C ARG A 32 -8.81 8.89 10.14
N LEU A 33 -7.91 8.78 9.15
CA LEU A 33 -8.21 8.14 7.88
C LEU A 33 -8.59 6.67 8.08
N SER A 34 -7.81 5.96 8.85
CA SER A 34 -8.01 4.52 9.12
C SER A 34 -9.31 4.25 9.88
N ALA A 35 -9.60 5.05 10.90
CA ALA A 35 -10.84 4.94 11.67
C ALA A 35 -12.10 5.19 10.82
N GLY A 36 -11.99 5.92 9.73
CA GLY A 36 -13.04 6.12 8.74
C GLY A 36 -13.25 4.93 7.80
N ASN A 37 -12.48 3.85 7.95
CA ASN A 37 -12.55 2.63 7.14
C ASN A 37 -12.87 1.39 7.99
N PRO A 38 -14.03 1.32 8.65
CA PRO A 38 -14.35 0.24 9.58
C PRO A 38 -14.46 -1.13 8.90
N ILE A 39 -14.84 -1.19 7.64
CA ILE A 39 -14.94 -2.46 6.88
C ILE A 39 -13.57 -3.13 6.77
N PHE A 40 -12.51 -2.38 6.55
CA PHE A 40 -11.15 -2.92 6.51
C PHE A 40 -10.83 -3.69 7.80
N TYR A 41 -11.08 -3.08 8.96
CA TYR A 41 -10.76 -3.68 10.25
C TYR A 41 -11.73 -4.76 10.69
N LYS A 42 -12.94 -4.80 10.12
CA LYS A 42 -13.86 -5.92 10.31
C LYS A 42 -13.26 -7.25 9.81
N TYR A 43 -12.59 -7.22 8.67
CA TYR A 43 -11.97 -8.39 8.05
C TYR A 43 -10.51 -8.59 8.43
N CYS A 44 -9.86 -7.55 8.90
CA CYS A 44 -8.46 -7.53 9.31
C CYS A 44 -8.32 -6.97 10.74
N PRO A 45 -8.87 -7.67 11.76
CA PRO A 45 -8.75 -7.23 13.15
C PRO A 45 -7.30 -7.31 13.66
N PRO A 46 -6.98 -6.62 14.76
CA PRO A 46 -7.83 -5.76 15.59
C PRO A 46 -8.06 -4.37 15.00
N CYS A 47 -8.93 -3.58 15.66
CA CYS A 47 -9.13 -2.17 15.31
C CYS A 47 -7.83 -1.39 15.36
N VAL A 48 -7.74 -0.36 14.51
CA VAL A 48 -6.55 0.50 14.46
C VAL A 48 -6.35 1.26 15.77
N THR A 49 -5.09 1.41 16.18
CA THR A 49 -4.65 2.26 17.29
C THR A 49 -3.50 3.12 16.83
N LEU A 50 -3.19 4.19 17.56
CA LEU A 50 -2.00 5.01 17.29
C LEU A 50 -0.73 4.15 17.36
N GLU A 51 -0.66 3.23 18.31
CA GLU A 51 0.45 2.29 18.48
C GLU A 51 0.60 1.36 17.27
N SER A 52 -0.51 0.76 16.80
CA SER A 52 -0.45 -0.15 15.65
C SER A 52 0.03 0.56 14.38
N ILE A 53 -0.30 1.83 14.21
CA ILE A 53 0.20 2.64 13.09
C ILE A 53 1.71 2.84 13.20
N ARG A 54 2.21 3.17 14.40
CA ARG A 54 3.66 3.33 14.62
C ARG A 54 4.42 2.04 14.31
N GLU A 55 3.87 0.90 14.72
CA GLU A 55 4.44 -0.41 14.41
C GLU A 55 4.43 -0.69 12.90
N ASP A 56 3.32 -0.42 12.21
CA ASP A 56 3.20 -0.62 10.78
C ASP A 56 4.20 0.23 9.98
N MET A 57 4.51 1.42 10.45
CA MET A 57 5.52 2.27 9.82
C MET A 57 6.93 1.67 9.84
N LYS A 58 7.20 0.74 10.75
CA LYS A 58 8.54 0.18 10.99
C LYS A 58 8.66 -1.28 10.60
N VAL A 59 7.57 -2.05 10.60
CA VAL A 59 7.60 -3.49 10.39
C VAL A 59 8.13 -3.82 8.99
N LEU A 60 8.99 -4.82 8.93
CA LEU A 60 9.62 -5.28 7.70
C LEU A 60 9.40 -6.78 7.54
N PRO A 61 9.15 -7.25 6.31
CA PRO A 61 9.19 -8.69 6.04
C PRO A 61 10.62 -9.22 6.14
N PRO A 62 10.79 -10.56 6.31
CA PRO A 62 12.11 -11.16 6.42
C PRO A 62 13.03 -10.78 5.26
N GLY A 63 14.28 -10.46 5.58
CA GLY A 63 15.33 -10.15 4.59
C GLY A 63 15.27 -8.74 4.02
N LYS A 64 14.35 -7.90 4.46
CA LYS A 64 14.23 -6.50 3.98
C LYS A 64 14.78 -5.51 5.00
N SER A 65 15.23 -4.35 4.50
CA SER A 65 15.73 -3.24 5.30
C SER A 65 14.81 -2.03 5.21
N GLY A 66 15.02 -1.03 6.08
CA GLY A 66 14.24 0.20 6.07
C GLY A 66 14.33 0.99 4.76
N GLU A 67 15.41 0.79 3.98
CA GLU A 67 15.58 1.41 2.67
C GLU A 67 14.59 0.90 1.62
N ASP A 68 14.08 -0.33 1.79
CA ASP A 68 13.14 -0.96 0.89
C ASP A 68 11.68 -0.62 1.21
N LYS A 69 11.42 -0.02 2.37
CA LYS A 69 10.08 0.28 2.85
C LYS A 69 9.72 1.73 2.60
N PHE A 70 8.53 1.90 2.01
CA PHE A 70 7.93 3.21 1.75
C PHE A 70 6.54 3.24 2.34
N TYR A 71 6.43 3.73 3.57
CA TYR A 71 5.13 4.03 4.20
C TYR A 71 4.78 5.47 3.85
N VAL A 72 3.90 5.62 2.86
CA VAL A 72 3.67 6.92 2.20
C VAL A 72 2.24 7.40 2.33
N GLY A 73 2.08 8.71 2.35
CA GLY A 73 0.80 9.38 2.26
C GLY A 73 0.66 10.11 0.93
N PHE A 74 -0.58 10.19 0.46
CA PHE A 74 -0.98 10.97 -0.70
C PHE A 74 -1.81 12.14 -0.22
N PHE A 75 -1.42 13.35 -0.61
CA PHE A 75 -2.00 14.58 -0.09
C PHE A 75 -2.63 15.39 -1.22
N ASP A 76 -3.84 15.87 -0.97
CA ASP A 76 -4.47 16.93 -1.76
C ASP A 76 -4.29 18.24 -0.98
N GLY A 77 -3.32 19.06 -1.41
CA GLY A 77 -2.86 20.17 -0.59
C GLY A 77 -2.26 19.66 0.73
N SER A 78 -2.84 20.06 1.85
CA SER A 78 -2.43 19.60 3.18
C SER A 78 -3.24 18.40 3.71
N MET A 79 -4.27 17.98 2.96
CA MET A 79 -5.16 16.89 3.40
C MET A 79 -4.63 15.53 2.98
N LEU A 80 -4.43 14.64 3.95
CA LEU A 80 -4.10 13.25 3.69
C LEU A 80 -5.33 12.52 3.16
N ILE A 81 -5.25 12.02 1.92
CA ILE A 81 -6.37 11.35 1.25
C ILE A 81 -6.16 9.85 1.07
N ALA A 82 -4.93 9.37 1.14
CA ALA A 82 -4.64 7.94 1.03
C ALA A 82 -3.32 7.61 1.71
N VAL A 83 -3.19 6.35 2.13
CA VAL A 83 -1.99 5.79 2.75
C VAL A 83 -1.62 4.50 2.04
N MET A 84 -0.34 4.29 1.80
CA MET A 84 0.20 3.06 1.20
C MET A 84 1.43 2.60 1.96
N ASP A 85 1.50 1.29 2.24
CA ASP A 85 2.71 0.60 2.68
C ASP A 85 3.26 -0.18 1.49
N LEU A 86 4.44 0.20 1.04
CA LEU A 86 5.07 -0.35 -0.16
C LEU A 86 6.45 -0.90 0.21
N ILE A 87 6.69 -2.17 -0.12
CA ILE A 87 7.99 -2.82 0.05
C ILE A 87 8.55 -3.15 -1.34
N LEU A 88 9.72 -2.61 -1.66
CA LEU A 88 10.38 -2.89 -2.93
C LEU A 88 11.14 -4.21 -2.87
N LYS A 89 11.18 -4.90 -4.00
CA LYS A 89 11.96 -6.13 -4.16
C LYS A 89 11.60 -7.20 -3.13
N TYR A 90 10.31 -7.43 -2.96
CA TYR A 90 9.77 -8.45 -2.09
C TYR A 90 8.54 -9.12 -2.74
N PRO A 91 8.45 -10.45 -2.78
CA PRO A 91 9.39 -11.46 -2.22
C PRO A 91 10.62 -11.71 -3.10
N ASN A 92 10.75 -11.03 -4.23
CA ASN A 92 11.90 -11.15 -5.14
C ASN A 92 12.24 -9.79 -5.76
N ASP A 93 13.37 -9.71 -6.45
CA ASP A 93 13.93 -8.44 -6.98
C ASP A 93 13.06 -7.75 -8.04
N GLU A 94 12.10 -8.44 -8.63
CA GLU A 94 11.23 -7.92 -9.68
C GLU A 94 9.86 -7.44 -9.18
N THR A 95 9.57 -7.63 -7.88
CA THR A 95 8.24 -7.44 -7.32
C THR A 95 8.20 -6.29 -6.32
N ALA A 96 7.18 -5.44 -6.44
CA ALA A 96 6.78 -4.49 -5.41
C ALA A 96 5.60 -5.08 -4.62
N PHE A 97 5.70 -5.07 -3.30
CA PHE A 97 4.67 -5.59 -2.42
C PHE A 97 3.88 -4.44 -1.79
N ILE A 98 2.57 -4.43 -2.00
CA ILE A 98 1.66 -3.46 -1.38
C ILE A 98 1.10 -4.11 -0.11
N GLY A 99 1.64 -3.70 1.05
CA GLY A 99 1.22 -4.23 2.35
C GLY A 99 -0.07 -3.60 2.87
N LEU A 100 -0.34 -2.36 2.46
CA LEU A 100 -1.54 -1.61 2.83
C LEU A 100 -1.83 -0.59 1.75
N PHE A 101 -3.10 -0.42 1.41
CA PHE A 101 -3.59 0.75 0.67
C PHE A 101 -4.98 1.11 1.17
N MET A 102 -5.14 2.35 1.58
CA MET A 102 -6.39 2.82 2.15
C MET A 102 -6.65 4.25 1.70
N VAL A 103 -7.87 4.51 1.25
CA VAL A 103 -8.31 5.84 0.81
C VAL A 103 -9.25 6.42 1.85
N ASP A 104 -9.15 7.71 2.13
CA ASP A 104 -10.08 8.43 2.99
C ASP A 104 -11.51 8.23 2.51
N SER A 105 -12.42 7.99 3.45
CA SER A 105 -13.82 7.66 3.13
C SER A 105 -14.52 8.71 2.27
N ALA A 106 -14.23 9.99 2.49
CA ALA A 106 -14.79 11.11 1.71
C ALA A 106 -14.27 11.15 0.26
N SER A 107 -13.14 10.50 -0.03
CA SER A 107 -12.53 10.43 -1.36
C SER A 107 -12.85 9.13 -2.10
N GLN A 108 -13.57 8.20 -1.48
CA GLN A 108 -13.97 6.93 -2.10
C GLN A 108 -15.14 7.11 -3.06
N GLY A 109 -15.30 6.16 -3.99
CA GLY A 109 -16.40 6.15 -4.96
C GLY A 109 -16.26 7.17 -6.09
N LYS A 110 -15.12 7.82 -6.24
CA LYS A 110 -14.84 8.85 -7.25
C LYS A 110 -13.72 8.49 -8.21
N GLY A 111 -13.19 7.26 -8.12
CA GLY A 111 -12.03 6.85 -8.91
C GLY A 111 -10.69 7.30 -8.34
N THR A 112 -10.64 7.93 -7.18
CA THR A 112 -9.40 8.41 -6.54
C THR A 112 -8.41 7.29 -6.30
N GLY A 113 -8.86 6.17 -5.71
CA GLY A 113 -8.01 5.02 -5.44
C GLY A 113 -7.42 4.42 -6.71
N THR A 114 -8.22 4.25 -7.75
CA THR A 114 -7.77 3.76 -9.05
C THR A 114 -6.75 4.69 -9.69
N ALA A 115 -6.97 6.01 -9.63
CA ALA A 115 -6.03 7.00 -10.16
C ALA A 115 -4.66 6.93 -9.46
N ILE A 116 -4.66 6.78 -8.14
CA ILE A 116 -3.42 6.64 -7.36
C ILE A 116 -2.69 5.34 -7.75
N ILE A 117 -3.40 4.22 -7.79
CA ILE A 117 -2.80 2.92 -8.12
C ILE A 117 -2.21 2.94 -9.54
N GLU A 118 -2.92 3.48 -10.52
CA GLU A 118 -2.41 3.56 -11.89
C GLU A 118 -1.11 4.36 -11.97
N GLU A 119 -1.03 5.52 -11.34
CA GLU A 119 0.19 6.33 -11.32
C GLU A 119 1.34 5.59 -10.59
N CYS A 120 1.05 4.98 -9.44
CA CYS A 120 2.03 4.21 -8.70
C CYS A 120 2.59 3.05 -9.52
N LEU A 121 1.74 2.26 -10.16
CA LEU A 121 2.17 1.11 -10.95
C LEU A 121 2.97 1.52 -12.18
N CYS A 122 2.58 2.60 -12.86
CA CYS A 122 3.38 3.16 -13.95
C CYS A 122 4.77 3.58 -13.50
N PHE A 123 4.86 4.25 -12.34
CA PHE A 123 6.14 4.66 -11.77
C PHE A 123 7.01 3.46 -11.40
N LEU A 124 6.44 2.45 -10.73
CA LEU A 124 7.16 1.23 -10.36
C LEU A 124 7.70 0.49 -11.59
N LYS A 125 6.92 0.44 -12.66
CA LYS A 125 7.38 -0.13 -13.93
C LYS A 125 8.60 0.62 -14.48
N ARG A 126 8.57 1.95 -14.47
CA ARG A 126 9.72 2.77 -14.88
C ARG A 126 10.95 2.58 -14.01
N GLN A 127 10.76 2.20 -12.73
CA GLN A 127 11.85 1.85 -11.82
C GLN A 127 12.42 0.45 -12.06
N GLY A 128 11.89 -0.29 -13.02
CA GLY A 128 12.39 -1.61 -13.39
C GLY A 128 11.68 -2.78 -12.73
N LEU A 129 10.64 -2.52 -11.94
CA LEU A 129 9.85 -3.59 -11.34
C LEU A 129 8.88 -4.17 -12.37
N ARG A 130 8.62 -5.48 -12.28
CA ARG A 130 7.83 -6.22 -13.27
C ARG A 130 6.50 -6.73 -12.74
N ARG A 131 6.32 -6.77 -11.42
CA ARG A 131 5.10 -7.24 -10.76
C ARG A 131 4.78 -6.38 -9.56
N ALA A 132 3.48 -6.26 -9.29
CA ALA A 132 2.96 -5.79 -8.01
C ALA A 132 2.22 -6.95 -7.36
N ARG A 133 2.42 -7.14 -6.06
CA ARG A 133 1.84 -8.23 -5.26
C ARG A 133 1.20 -7.66 -4.00
N LEU A 134 0.11 -8.27 -3.58
CA LEU A 134 -0.58 -7.89 -2.34
C LEU A 134 -1.34 -9.09 -1.76
N GLY A 135 -1.82 -8.91 -0.53
CA GLY A 135 -2.81 -9.80 0.07
C GLY A 135 -4.01 -8.97 0.54
N PHE A 136 -5.21 -9.46 0.31
CA PHE A 136 -6.40 -8.90 0.93
C PHE A 136 -7.01 -9.90 1.92
N ALA A 137 -7.74 -9.40 2.92
CA ALA A 137 -8.35 -10.27 3.92
C ALA A 137 -9.49 -11.07 3.29
N LYS A 138 -9.41 -12.40 3.40
CA LYS A 138 -10.42 -13.32 2.85
C LYS A 138 -11.82 -12.95 3.36
N GLY A 139 -12.76 -12.85 2.43
CA GLY A 139 -14.13 -12.45 2.71
C GLY A 139 -14.42 -10.97 2.50
N ASN A 140 -13.38 -10.13 2.40
CA ASN A 140 -13.56 -8.71 2.11
C ASN A 140 -13.79 -8.50 0.60
N CYS A 141 -15.06 -8.61 0.20
CA CYS A 141 -15.46 -8.48 -1.21
C CYS A 141 -15.17 -7.09 -1.78
N GLN A 142 -15.22 -6.05 -0.97
CA GLN A 142 -14.93 -4.69 -1.39
C GLN A 142 -13.47 -4.54 -1.82
N SER A 143 -12.53 -5.07 -1.03
CA SER A 143 -11.11 -5.10 -1.39
C SER A 143 -10.85 -5.92 -2.64
N GLU A 144 -11.43 -7.12 -2.71
CA GLU A 144 -11.26 -7.97 -3.90
C GLU A 144 -11.75 -7.29 -5.16
N ALA A 145 -12.92 -6.66 -5.12
CA ALA A 145 -13.50 -5.95 -6.26
C ALA A 145 -12.60 -4.78 -6.71
N PHE A 146 -12.07 -4.01 -5.76
CA PHE A 146 -11.17 -2.92 -6.05
C PHE A 146 -9.89 -3.40 -6.76
N TRP A 147 -9.23 -4.42 -6.23
CA TRP A 147 -7.99 -4.92 -6.82
C TRP A 147 -8.21 -5.62 -8.15
N THR A 148 -9.30 -6.38 -8.30
CA THR A 148 -9.69 -6.99 -9.56
C THR A 148 -9.93 -5.95 -10.64
N LYS A 149 -10.65 -4.87 -10.30
CA LYS A 149 -10.88 -3.74 -11.20
C LYS A 149 -9.57 -3.09 -11.64
N ASN A 150 -8.55 -3.10 -10.79
CA ASN A 150 -7.23 -2.54 -11.08
C ASN A 150 -6.27 -3.56 -11.70
N GLY A 151 -6.77 -4.66 -12.23
CA GLY A 151 -5.99 -5.62 -13.01
C GLY A 151 -5.22 -6.67 -12.22
N PHE A 152 -5.44 -6.75 -10.91
CA PHE A 152 -4.86 -7.81 -10.10
C PHE A 152 -5.66 -9.10 -10.23
N VAL A 153 -4.96 -10.23 -10.21
CA VAL A 153 -5.55 -11.57 -10.26
C VAL A 153 -5.07 -12.41 -9.08
N ARG A 154 -5.91 -13.32 -8.61
CA ARG A 154 -5.52 -14.27 -7.56
C ARG A 154 -4.42 -15.18 -8.07
N THR A 155 -3.41 -15.44 -7.23
CA THR A 155 -2.33 -16.38 -7.53
C THR A 155 -2.69 -17.83 -7.17
N GLY A 156 -3.72 -18.04 -6.36
CA GLY A 156 -4.07 -19.31 -5.75
C GLY A 156 -3.44 -19.51 -4.37
N GLU A 157 -2.55 -18.61 -3.95
CA GLU A 157 -1.89 -18.68 -2.65
C GLU A 157 -2.73 -17.96 -1.58
N GLU A 158 -2.83 -18.58 -0.41
CA GLU A 158 -3.43 -17.99 0.78
C GLU A 158 -2.45 -18.12 1.95
N VAL A 159 -2.40 -17.11 2.81
CA VAL A 159 -1.52 -17.07 3.98
C VAL A 159 -2.35 -16.85 5.24
N ASN A 160 -2.22 -17.74 6.20
CA ASN A 160 -2.86 -17.59 7.50
C ASN A 160 -2.02 -16.63 8.37
N ASN A 161 -2.59 -15.46 8.70
CA ASN A 161 -1.96 -14.45 9.55
C ASN A 161 -2.52 -14.45 10.99
N GLY A 162 -3.12 -15.54 11.44
CA GLY A 162 -3.69 -15.66 12.78
C GLY A 162 -5.12 -15.15 12.84
N SER A 163 -5.32 -13.85 12.86
CA SER A 163 -6.64 -13.22 12.97
C SER A 163 -7.42 -13.19 11.65
N TYR A 164 -6.75 -13.37 10.52
CA TYR A 164 -7.36 -13.44 9.20
C TYR A 164 -6.48 -14.23 8.23
N THR A 165 -7.08 -14.63 7.09
CA THR A 165 -6.35 -15.26 5.98
C THR A 165 -6.15 -14.22 4.87
N ALA A 166 -4.92 -14.04 4.43
CA ALA A 166 -4.59 -13.19 3.29
C ALA A 166 -4.73 -13.97 1.98
N VAL A 167 -5.52 -13.46 1.06
CA VAL A 167 -5.64 -13.97 -0.31
C VAL A 167 -4.67 -13.19 -1.18
N VAL A 168 -3.73 -13.89 -1.81
CA VAL A 168 -2.66 -13.25 -2.57
C VAL A 168 -3.10 -12.94 -3.99
N MET A 169 -2.81 -11.73 -4.43
CA MET A 169 -3.05 -11.25 -5.80
C MET A 169 -1.79 -10.64 -6.39
N GLU A 170 -1.66 -10.74 -7.69
CA GLU A 170 -0.56 -10.12 -8.45
C GLU A 170 -1.05 -9.45 -9.72
N ARG A 171 -0.30 -8.45 -10.16
CA ARG A 171 -0.45 -7.82 -11.45
C ARG A 171 0.91 -7.70 -12.13
N VAL A 172 0.99 -8.07 -13.41
CA VAL A 172 2.16 -7.83 -14.26
C VAL A 172 2.18 -6.36 -14.69
N LEU A 173 3.32 -5.73 -14.53
CA LEU A 173 3.52 -4.32 -14.88
C LEU A 173 3.99 -4.12 -16.33
#